data_24180a2c8fce7f4d258734a3f6c28413
#
_entry.id   24180a2c8fce7f4d258734a3f6c28413
#
_cell.length_a   1.000
_cell.length_b   1.000
_cell.length_c   1.000
_cell.angle_alpha   90.00
_cell.angle_beta   90.00
_cell.angle_gamma   90.00
#
_symmetry.space_group_name_H-M   'P 1'
#
loop_
_entity.id
_entity.type
_entity.pdbx_description
1 polymer ?
#
loop_
_entity_poly.entity_id
_entity_poly.type
_entity_poly.pdbx_seq_one_letter_code
_entity_poly.pdbx_strand_id
1 'polypeptide(L)'
;IRDRELQALCHKLSADANELRRSVPEDENRVFHIADYGKYFDKIPAAYERLSQSNPLFAGRVYPAKGVMASEGMSWAGICGIFMPFTAEANVNTHQPSLLFLSSAAHENAHSLGFAREDEANFIAYLACISSEDPSIRYSGAMLALINCGNALYKSAPDKAAALRETYSDAVIRDIAAYNQYWEGYEGEVEEAFDSINDSYLKFNLQENGVKSYGMMVDLSLIHI
;
A
#
# COMPACT_ATOMS: atom_id res chain seq x y z
N ILE A 1 -3.60 -21.21 4.72
CA ILE A 1 -2.33 -20.70 5.26
C ILE A 1 -2.23 -21.11 6.71
N ARG A 2 -1.07 -21.63 7.14
CA ARG A 2 -0.86 -21.97 8.54
C ARG A 2 -0.52 -20.69 9.30
N ASP A 3 -1.21 -20.40 10.41
CA ASP A 3 -0.96 -19.22 11.26
C ASP A 3 0.52 -19.01 11.60
N ARG A 4 1.32 -20.08 11.59
CA ARG A 4 2.74 -20.04 11.86
C ARG A 4 3.55 -19.39 10.73
N GLU A 5 3.16 -19.62 9.47
CA GLU A 5 3.81 -19.05 8.28
C GLU A 5 3.47 -17.55 8.18
N LEU A 6 2.21 -17.20 8.41
CA LEU A 6 1.77 -15.81 8.46
C LEU A 6 2.49 -15.04 9.59
N GLN A 7 2.62 -15.63 10.76
CA GLN A 7 3.35 -15.01 11.86
C GLN A 7 4.83 -14.79 11.51
N ALA A 8 5.49 -15.77 10.89
CA ALA A 8 6.90 -15.64 10.48
C ALA A 8 7.06 -14.52 9.43
N LEU A 9 6.15 -14.44 8.44
CA LEU A 9 6.13 -13.36 7.46
C LEU A 9 5.97 -11.99 8.12
N CYS A 10 5.00 -11.84 9.04
CA CYS A 10 4.79 -10.59 9.76
C CYS A 10 6.02 -10.15 10.55
N HIS A 11 6.72 -11.06 11.22
CA HIS A 11 7.96 -10.73 11.92
C HIS A 11 9.07 -10.28 10.97
N LYS A 12 9.22 -10.93 9.81
CA LYS A 12 10.16 -10.50 8.78
C LYS A 12 9.83 -9.08 8.29
N LEU A 13 8.58 -8.82 7.93
CA LEU A 13 8.13 -7.51 7.47
C LEU A 13 8.30 -6.42 8.54
N SER A 14 8.07 -6.74 9.81
CA SER A 14 8.35 -5.83 10.92
C SER A 14 9.84 -5.47 11.02
N ALA A 15 10.72 -6.46 10.89
CA ALA A 15 12.16 -6.22 10.91
C ALA A 15 12.61 -5.35 9.72
N ASP A 16 12.12 -5.66 8.51
CA ASP A 16 12.41 -4.90 7.29
C ASP A 16 11.90 -3.46 7.41
N ALA A 17 10.68 -3.26 7.91
CA ALA A 17 10.11 -1.92 8.13
C ALA A 17 10.93 -1.12 9.15
N ASN A 18 11.32 -1.72 10.27
CA ASN A 18 12.15 -1.07 11.29
C ASN A 18 13.52 -0.64 10.74
N GLU A 19 14.13 -1.46 9.90
CA GLU A 19 15.41 -1.15 9.27
C GLU A 19 15.27 0.00 8.26
N LEU A 20 14.31 -0.12 7.34
CA LEU A 20 14.09 0.89 6.29
C LEU A 20 13.71 2.25 6.89
N ARG A 21 12.93 2.26 7.98
CA ARG A 21 12.50 3.49 8.67
C ARG A 21 13.66 4.39 9.11
N ARG A 22 14.82 3.81 9.36
CA ARG A 22 16.01 4.57 9.79
C ARG A 22 16.62 5.42 8.67
N SER A 23 16.26 5.16 7.42
CA SER A 23 16.87 5.76 6.23
C SER A 23 15.93 6.68 5.46
N VAL A 24 14.73 6.95 6.00
CA VAL A 24 13.72 7.79 5.34
C VAL A 24 13.61 9.16 6.02
N PRO A 25 13.20 10.20 5.27
CA PRO A 25 13.02 11.54 5.83
C PRO A 25 11.85 11.57 6.81
N GLU A 26 11.91 12.52 7.75
CA GLU A 26 10.86 12.74 8.74
C GLU A 26 10.58 14.25 8.92
N ASP A 27 9.38 14.56 9.40
CA ASP A 27 8.98 15.90 9.76
C ASP A 27 9.48 16.32 11.17
N GLU A 28 9.04 17.48 11.64
CA GLU A 28 9.34 18.00 12.98
C GLU A 28 8.80 17.11 14.12
N ASN A 29 7.76 16.31 13.85
CA ASN A 29 7.15 15.36 14.78
C ASN A 29 7.81 13.98 14.71
N ARG A 30 8.89 13.85 13.91
CA ARG A 30 9.58 12.58 13.63
C ARG A 30 8.69 11.53 12.98
N VAL A 31 7.69 11.96 12.21
CA VAL A 31 6.84 11.10 11.38
C VAL A 31 7.44 11.05 9.97
N PHE A 32 7.41 9.88 9.34
CA PHE A 32 7.85 9.75 7.95
C PHE A 32 7.10 10.73 7.04
N HIS A 33 7.84 11.60 6.39
CA HIS A 33 7.26 12.67 5.60
C HIS A 33 8.02 12.91 4.29
N ILE A 34 7.26 13.01 3.20
CA ILE A 34 7.72 13.35 1.86
C ILE A 34 7.27 14.77 1.55
N ALA A 35 8.21 15.72 1.54
CA ALA A 35 7.91 17.13 1.27
C ALA A 35 7.55 17.41 -0.20
N ASP A 36 8.03 16.60 -1.14
CA ASP A 36 7.82 16.79 -2.59
C ASP A 36 7.54 15.44 -3.25
N TYR A 37 6.27 15.11 -3.37
CA TYR A 37 5.81 13.88 -4.02
C TYR A 37 6.19 13.79 -5.51
N GLY A 38 6.29 14.93 -6.19
CA GLY A 38 6.63 14.98 -7.61
C GLY A 38 7.95 14.30 -7.94
N LYS A 39 8.91 14.38 -7.04
CA LYS A 39 10.24 13.74 -7.21
C LYS A 39 10.19 12.21 -7.21
N TYR A 40 9.09 11.62 -6.75
CA TYR A 40 8.97 10.17 -6.63
C TYR A 40 8.16 9.55 -7.77
N PHE A 41 7.34 10.34 -8.47
CA PHE A 41 6.50 9.79 -9.55
C PHE A 41 7.32 9.13 -10.65
N ASP A 42 8.48 9.69 -11.03
CA ASP A 42 9.37 9.09 -12.03
C ASP A 42 10.14 7.86 -11.50
N LYS A 43 10.27 7.70 -10.19
CA LYS A 43 11.01 6.58 -9.59
C LYS A 43 10.17 5.29 -9.51
N ILE A 44 8.85 5.38 -9.47
CA ILE A 44 7.97 4.21 -9.45
C ILE A 44 8.09 3.40 -10.74
N PRO A 45 8.02 3.99 -11.95
CA PRO A 45 8.29 3.25 -13.20
C PRO A 45 9.66 2.55 -13.21
N ALA A 46 10.71 3.20 -12.70
CA ALA A 46 12.04 2.58 -12.59
C ALA A 46 12.04 1.36 -11.64
N ALA A 47 11.26 1.39 -10.56
CA ALA A 47 11.09 0.24 -9.67
C ALA A 47 10.40 -0.93 -10.38
N TYR A 48 9.38 -0.66 -11.20
CA TYR A 48 8.73 -1.66 -12.05
C TYR A 48 9.65 -2.23 -13.12
N GLU A 49 10.48 -1.41 -13.74
CA GLU A 49 11.50 -1.87 -14.70
C GLU A 49 12.47 -2.87 -14.04
N ARG A 50 12.94 -2.60 -12.83
CA ARG A 50 13.79 -3.54 -12.06
C ARG A 50 13.03 -4.82 -11.73
N LEU A 51 11.78 -4.72 -11.29
CA LEU A 51 10.95 -5.89 -11.02
C LEU A 51 10.81 -6.77 -12.26
N SER A 52 10.60 -6.17 -13.44
CA SER A 52 10.46 -6.89 -14.71
C SER A 52 11.74 -7.62 -15.14
N GLN A 53 12.91 -7.12 -14.76
CA GLN A 53 14.19 -7.78 -15.02
C GLN A 53 14.33 -9.10 -14.24
N SER A 54 13.77 -9.17 -13.04
CA SER A 54 13.75 -10.38 -12.22
C SER A 54 12.58 -11.31 -12.56
N ASN A 55 11.48 -10.77 -13.03
CA ASN A 55 10.28 -11.55 -13.40
C ASN A 55 9.56 -10.92 -14.61
N PRO A 56 9.71 -11.54 -15.81
CA PRO A 56 9.09 -11.05 -17.05
C PRO A 56 7.54 -10.96 -17.02
N LEU A 57 6.87 -11.60 -16.07
CA LEU A 57 5.41 -11.47 -15.88
C LEU A 57 5.00 -10.01 -15.66
N PHE A 58 5.87 -9.20 -15.06
CA PHE A 58 5.63 -7.78 -14.77
C PHE A 58 6.20 -6.86 -15.87
N ALA A 59 6.59 -7.43 -17.01
CA ALA A 59 7.05 -6.64 -18.13
C ALA A 59 5.89 -5.86 -18.76
N GLY A 60 6.08 -4.55 -18.88
CA GLY A 60 5.09 -3.65 -19.46
C GLY A 60 5.57 -2.21 -19.32
N ARG A 61 4.90 -1.31 -20.00
CA ARG A 61 5.24 0.10 -19.89
C ARG A 61 4.42 0.73 -18.76
N VAL A 62 5.11 1.15 -17.73
CA VAL A 62 4.55 1.90 -16.62
C VAL A 62 4.88 3.38 -16.79
N TYR A 63 3.88 4.23 -16.62
CA TYR A 63 4.04 5.68 -16.67
C TYR A 63 4.04 6.27 -15.25
N PRO A 64 4.67 7.45 -15.05
CA PRO A 64 4.56 8.15 -13.79
C PRO A 64 3.10 8.36 -13.38
N ALA A 65 2.78 8.10 -12.12
CA ALA A 65 1.48 8.45 -11.58
C ALA A 65 1.30 9.97 -11.55
N LYS A 66 0.05 10.43 -11.50
CA LYS A 66 -0.30 11.85 -11.45
C LYS A 66 -0.97 12.19 -10.13
N GLY A 67 -0.56 13.30 -9.52
CA GLY A 67 -1.28 13.84 -8.37
C GLY A 67 -2.62 14.45 -8.78
N VAL A 68 -3.66 14.15 -8.04
CA VAL A 68 -5.01 14.69 -8.30
C VAL A 68 -5.16 16.06 -7.63
N MET A 69 -5.66 17.04 -8.37
CA MET A 69 -5.93 18.39 -7.81
C MET A 69 -7.01 18.39 -6.72
N ALA A 70 -7.99 17.47 -6.82
CA ALA A 70 -9.07 17.30 -5.84
C ALA A 70 -8.74 16.26 -4.77
N SER A 71 -7.49 16.14 -4.38
CA SER A 71 -7.00 15.11 -3.45
C SER A 71 -7.70 15.15 -2.08
N GLU A 72 -8.03 16.34 -1.56
CA GLU A 72 -8.79 16.45 -0.33
C GLU A 72 -10.19 15.80 -0.43
N GLY A 73 -10.86 15.98 -1.58
CA GLY A 73 -12.13 15.30 -1.87
C GLY A 73 -11.98 13.78 -1.95
N MET A 74 -10.83 13.29 -2.43
CA MET A 74 -10.51 11.86 -2.40
C MET A 74 -10.34 11.35 -0.96
N SER A 75 -9.75 12.15 -0.06
CA SER A 75 -9.62 11.78 1.35
C SER A 75 -10.98 11.64 2.03
N TRP A 76 -11.93 12.55 1.76
CA TRP A 76 -13.30 12.42 2.26
C TRP A 76 -14.04 11.17 1.72
N ALA A 77 -13.59 10.63 0.60
CA ALA A 77 -14.11 9.40 0.00
C ALA A 77 -13.31 8.14 0.38
N GLY A 78 -12.32 8.25 1.28
CA GLY A 78 -11.44 7.13 1.65
C GLY A 78 -10.51 6.65 0.52
N ILE A 79 -10.33 7.46 -0.54
CA ILE A 79 -9.63 7.04 -1.76
C ILE A 79 -8.16 7.47 -1.73
N CYS A 80 -7.25 6.50 -1.76
CA CYS A 80 -5.80 6.71 -1.85
C CYS A 80 -5.29 6.93 -3.28
N GLY A 81 -5.91 6.28 -4.25
CA GLY A 81 -5.58 6.38 -5.67
C GLY A 81 -6.72 5.88 -6.55
N ILE A 82 -6.62 6.11 -7.83
CA ILE A 82 -7.56 5.62 -8.83
C ILE A 82 -6.88 5.43 -10.19
N PHE A 83 -6.96 4.22 -10.72
CA PHE A 83 -6.59 3.97 -12.11
C PHE A 83 -7.77 4.32 -13.04
N MET A 84 -7.50 5.16 -14.03
CA MET A 84 -8.49 5.55 -15.03
C MET A 84 -8.31 4.73 -16.32
N PRO A 85 -9.10 3.67 -16.55
CA PRO A 85 -8.87 2.76 -17.68
C PRO A 85 -9.04 3.42 -19.05
N PHE A 86 -9.87 4.47 -19.17
CA PHE A 86 -10.08 5.15 -20.45
C PHE A 86 -8.88 5.98 -20.92
N THR A 87 -8.07 6.48 -20.00
CA THR A 87 -6.86 7.25 -20.29
C THR A 87 -5.58 6.47 -19.97
N ALA A 88 -5.71 5.29 -19.37
CA ALA A 88 -4.62 4.46 -18.85
C ALA A 88 -3.73 5.21 -17.85
N GLU A 89 -4.32 6.08 -17.03
CA GLU A 89 -3.60 6.92 -16.07
C GLU A 89 -3.75 6.41 -14.64
N ALA A 90 -2.62 6.26 -13.96
CA ALA A 90 -2.55 6.08 -12.52
C ALA A 90 -2.63 7.46 -11.84
N ASN A 91 -3.63 7.68 -11.01
CA ASN A 91 -3.86 8.94 -10.31
C ASN A 91 -3.81 8.69 -8.80
N VAL A 92 -3.16 9.59 -8.07
CA VAL A 92 -2.91 9.39 -6.64
C VAL A 92 -3.37 10.61 -5.83
N ASN A 93 -4.01 10.35 -4.72
CA ASN A 93 -4.35 11.35 -3.73
C ASN A 93 -3.07 11.90 -3.08
N THR A 94 -2.74 13.16 -3.37
CA THR A 94 -1.54 13.82 -2.80
C THR A 94 -1.79 14.41 -1.42
N HIS A 95 -3.00 14.33 -0.90
CA HIS A 95 -3.37 14.81 0.44
C HIS A 95 -3.19 13.72 1.52
N GLN A 96 -3.07 12.45 1.10
CA GLN A 96 -2.87 11.33 2.03
C GLN A 96 -1.50 11.37 2.73
N PRO A 97 -1.35 10.73 3.91
CA PRO A 97 -0.07 10.63 4.60
C PRO A 97 1.00 9.91 3.78
N SER A 98 2.25 10.31 3.97
CA SER A 98 3.40 9.76 3.24
C SER A 98 3.57 8.25 3.42
N LEU A 99 3.06 7.67 4.51
CA LEU A 99 3.29 6.28 4.90
C LEU A 99 2.96 5.29 3.77
N LEU A 100 1.78 5.43 3.15
CA LEU A 100 1.34 4.56 2.07
C LEU A 100 1.28 5.26 0.70
N PHE A 101 1.64 6.54 0.61
CA PHE A 101 1.53 7.31 -0.63
C PHE A 101 2.26 6.64 -1.81
N LEU A 102 3.52 6.22 -1.61
CA LEU A 102 4.33 5.65 -2.69
C LEU A 102 3.86 4.23 -3.07
N SER A 103 3.40 3.46 -2.10
CA SER A 103 2.79 2.15 -2.39
C SER A 103 1.42 2.29 -3.04
N SER A 104 0.64 3.35 -2.73
CA SER A 104 -0.59 3.66 -3.47
C SER A 104 -0.30 3.99 -4.93
N ALA A 105 0.73 4.81 -5.20
CA ALA A 105 1.15 5.09 -6.58
C ALA A 105 1.58 3.82 -7.33
N ALA A 106 2.31 2.93 -6.66
CA ALA A 106 2.69 1.65 -7.24
C ALA A 106 1.46 0.75 -7.49
N HIS A 107 0.47 0.76 -6.59
CA HIS A 107 -0.77 0.02 -6.73
C HIS A 107 -1.56 0.43 -7.98
N GLU A 108 -1.76 1.73 -8.20
CA GLU A 108 -2.43 2.23 -9.41
C GLU A 108 -1.65 1.89 -10.69
N ASN A 109 -0.34 1.83 -10.59
CA ASN A 109 0.50 1.38 -11.69
C ASN A 109 0.38 -0.14 -11.96
N ALA A 110 0.09 -0.97 -10.96
CA ALA A 110 -0.22 -2.38 -11.18
C ALA A 110 -1.49 -2.55 -12.03
N HIS A 111 -2.52 -1.74 -11.76
CA HIS A 111 -3.71 -1.71 -12.60
C HIS A 111 -3.41 -1.30 -14.05
N SER A 112 -2.46 -0.39 -14.27
CA SER A 112 -2.04 0.01 -15.62
C SER A 112 -1.36 -1.12 -16.41
N LEU A 113 -0.79 -2.11 -15.73
CA LEU A 113 -0.25 -3.33 -16.33
C LEU A 113 -1.32 -4.41 -16.60
N GLY A 114 -2.58 -4.15 -16.26
CA GLY A 114 -3.70 -5.06 -16.50
C GLY A 114 -4.08 -5.95 -15.31
N PHE A 115 -3.47 -5.79 -14.16
CA PHE A 115 -3.84 -6.52 -12.95
C PHE A 115 -5.07 -5.85 -12.31
N ALA A 116 -6.25 -6.40 -12.57
CA ALA A 116 -7.52 -5.78 -12.15
C ALA A 116 -7.91 -6.11 -10.70
N ARG A 117 -7.33 -7.17 -10.10
CA ARG A 117 -7.68 -7.59 -8.74
C ARG A 117 -6.88 -6.79 -7.72
N GLU A 118 -7.57 -6.33 -6.68
CA GLU A 118 -6.99 -5.48 -5.63
C GLU A 118 -5.89 -6.18 -4.83
N ASP A 119 -6.07 -7.49 -4.55
CA ASP A 119 -5.08 -8.29 -3.85
C ASP A 119 -3.81 -8.49 -4.68
N GLU A 120 -3.96 -8.73 -6.00
CA GLU A 120 -2.83 -8.81 -6.92
C GLU A 120 -2.13 -7.46 -7.05
N ALA A 121 -2.88 -6.36 -7.21
CA ALA A 121 -2.34 -5.02 -7.34
C ALA A 121 -1.55 -4.61 -6.07
N ASN A 122 -2.06 -4.90 -4.87
CA ASN A 122 -1.35 -4.67 -3.61
C ASN A 122 -0.06 -5.49 -3.51
N PHE A 123 -0.10 -6.77 -3.91
CA PHE A 123 1.08 -7.62 -3.89
C PHE A 123 2.14 -7.15 -4.89
N ILE A 124 1.75 -6.80 -6.11
CA ILE A 124 2.64 -6.29 -7.15
C ILE A 124 3.23 -4.93 -6.74
N ALA A 125 2.42 -4.05 -6.14
CA ALA A 125 2.89 -2.78 -5.58
C ALA A 125 3.99 -3.00 -4.53
N TYR A 126 3.81 -3.96 -3.62
CA TYR A 126 4.83 -4.35 -2.66
C TYR A 126 6.11 -4.81 -3.38
N LEU A 127 6.01 -5.75 -4.33
CA LEU A 127 7.17 -6.25 -5.09
C LEU A 127 7.91 -5.13 -5.83
N ALA A 128 7.18 -4.23 -6.50
CA ALA A 128 7.75 -3.09 -7.18
C ALA A 128 8.48 -2.17 -6.20
N CYS A 129 7.83 -1.83 -5.07
CA CYS A 129 8.42 -0.97 -4.06
C CYS A 129 9.71 -1.54 -3.48
N ILE A 130 9.75 -2.83 -3.11
CA ILE A 130 10.99 -3.42 -2.56
C ILE A 130 12.09 -3.59 -3.61
N SER A 131 11.77 -3.58 -4.91
CA SER A 131 12.73 -3.59 -6.01
C SER A 131 13.37 -2.21 -6.25
N SER A 132 12.85 -1.15 -5.61
CA SER A 132 13.41 0.21 -5.72
C SER A 132 14.74 0.35 -4.98
N GLU A 133 15.59 1.26 -5.47
CA GLU A 133 16.79 1.71 -4.72
C GLU A 133 16.45 2.78 -3.67
N ASP A 134 15.32 3.46 -3.83
CA ASP A 134 14.91 4.54 -2.94
C ASP A 134 14.34 3.99 -1.62
N PRO A 135 14.93 4.32 -0.46
CA PRO A 135 14.49 3.80 0.82
C PRO A 135 13.07 4.22 1.18
N SER A 136 12.59 5.40 0.73
CA SER A 136 11.21 5.86 1.00
C SER A 136 10.19 5.01 0.26
N ILE A 137 10.47 4.63 -0.99
CA ILE A 137 9.63 3.74 -1.78
C ILE A 137 9.60 2.34 -1.14
N ARG A 138 10.78 1.82 -0.78
CA ARG A 138 10.87 0.52 -0.11
C ARG A 138 10.14 0.49 1.23
N TYR A 139 10.25 1.56 2.02
CA TYR A 139 9.57 1.67 3.31
C TYR A 139 8.05 1.68 3.13
N SER A 140 7.52 2.51 2.21
CA SER A 140 6.08 2.54 1.93
C SER A 140 5.54 1.17 1.48
N GLY A 141 6.28 0.44 0.63
CA GLY A 141 5.92 -0.93 0.24
C GLY A 141 5.96 -1.93 1.40
N ALA A 142 7.00 -1.87 2.24
CA ALA A 142 7.12 -2.72 3.43
C ALA A 142 5.98 -2.47 4.42
N MET A 143 5.56 -1.20 4.59
CA MET A 143 4.42 -0.85 5.44
C MET A 143 3.10 -1.31 4.86
N LEU A 144 2.89 -1.22 3.54
CA LEU A 144 1.72 -1.81 2.88
C LEU A 144 1.59 -3.31 3.20
N ALA A 145 2.67 -4.06 3.02
CA ALA A 145 2.68 -5.50 3.30
C ALA A 145 2.48 -5.80 4.79
N LEU A 146 3.18 -5.06 5.68
CA LEU A 146 3.09 -5.25 7.12
C LEU A 146 1.68 -4.99 7.66
N ILE A 147 1.01 -3.94 7.19
CA ILE A 147 -0.36 -3.60 7.59
C ILE A 147 -1.33 -4.67 7.10
N ASN A 148 -1.26 -5.10 5.84
CA ASN A 148 -2.14 -6.13 5.30
C ASN A 148 -1.95 -7.48 6.01
N CYS A 149 -0.70 -7.94 6.17
CA CYS A 149 -0.40 -9.20 6.86
C CYS A 149 -0.72 -9.12 8.35
N GLY A 150 -0.45 -7.99 9.01
CA GLY A 150 -0.79 -7.74 10.41
C GLY A 150 -2.30 -7.78 10.66
N ASN A 151 -3.10 -7.18 9.77
CA ASN A 151 -4.56 -7.23 9.84
C ASN A 151 -5.08 -8.67 9.66
N ALA A 152 -4.49 -9.45 8.75
CA ALA A 152 -4.83 -10.86 8.59
C ALA A 152 -4.47 -11.68 9.83
N LEU A 153 -3.30 -11.44 10.41
CA LEU A 153 -2.86 -12.08 11.66
C LEU A 153 -3.79 -11.71 12.82
N TYR A 154 -4.20 -10.45 12.93
CA TYR A 154 -5.14 -10.00 13.95
C TYR A 154 -6.49 -10.73 13.86
N LYS A 155 -7.01 -10.93 12.64
CA LYS A 155 -8.27 -11.65 12.42
C LYS A 155 -8.18 -13.14 12.78
N SER A 156 -7.04 -13.78 12.57
CA SER A 156 -6.85 -15.22 12.83
C SER A 156 -6.30 -15.53 14.23
N ALA A 157 -5.45 -14.67 14.77
CA ALA A 157 -4.72 -14.87 16.01
C ALA A 157 -4.41 -13.55 16.73
N PRO A 158 -5.39 -12.90 17.41
CA PRO A 158 -5.24 -11.58 18.02
C PRO A 158 -4.06 -11.47 19.00
N ASP A 159 -3.82 -12.51 19.81
CA ASP A 159 -2.71 -12.52 20.77
C ASP A 159 -1.35 -12.46 20.06
N LYS A 160 -1.21 -13.15 18.93
CA LYS A 160 0.00 -13.11 18.12
C LYS A 160 0.20 -11.75 17.44
N ALA A 161 -0.89 -11.11 17.02
CA ALA A 161 -0.84 -9.76 16.47
C ALA A 161 -0.45 -8.72 17.54
N ALA A 162 -0.90 -8.88 18.78
CA ALA A 162 -0.47 -8.04 19.90
C ALA A 162 1.05 -8.20 20.14
N ALA A 163 1.55 -9.44 20.19
CA ALA A 163 2.99 -9.70 20.32
C ALA A 163 3.81 -9.17 19.12
N LEU A 164 3.26 -9.20 17.90
CA LEU A 164 3.90 -8.59 16.73
C LEU A 164 4.08 -7.08 16.90
N ARG A 165 3.08 -6.37 17.42
CA ARG A 165 3.16 -4.91 17.63
C ARG A 165 4.29 -4.52 18.60
N GLU A 166 4.65 -5.37 19.56
CA GLU A 166 5.77 -5.15 20.46
C GLU A 166 7.13 -5.18 19.73
N THR A 167 7.18 -5.71 18.50
CA THR A 167 8.40 -5.72 17.68
C THR A 167 8.60 -4.45 16.85
N TYR A 168 7.59 -3.59 16.78
CA TYR A 168 7.68 -2.35 16.01
C TYR A 168 8.54 -1.33 16.75
N SER A 169 9.39 -0.63 16.03
CA SER A 169 10.14 0.48 16.60
C SER A 169 9.20 1.65 16.92
N ASP A 170 9.61 2.50 17.87
CA ASP A 170 8.84 3.73 18.20
C ASP A 170 8.57 4.61 16.99
N ALA A 171 9.48 4.62 16.01
CA ALA A 171 9.31 5.39 14.78
C ALA A 171 8.20 4.81 13.89
N VAL A 172 8.16 3.49 13.70
CA VAL A 172 7.09 2.80 12.97
C VAL A 172 5.75 2.99 13.68
N ILE A 173 5.71 2.90 15.01
CA ILE A 173 4.49 3.13 15.80
C ILE A 173 3.97 4.56 15.59
N ARG A 174 4.86 5.57 15.60
CA ARG A 174 4.47 6.97 15.33
C ARG A 174 3.91 7.16 13.94
N ASP A 175 4.53 6.54 12.93
CA ASP A 175 4.07 6.64 11.55
C ASP A 175 2.67 6.04 11.36
N ILE A 176 2.42 4.86 11.98
CA ILE A 176 1.10 4.21 11.97
C ILE A 176 0.08 5.07 12.73
N ALA A 177 0.45 5.63 13.89
CA ALA A 177 -0.45 6.47 14.67
C ALA A 177 -0.85 7.75 13.89
N ALA A 178 0.11 8.40 13.24
CA ALA A 178 -0.15 9.57 12.40
C ALA A 178 -1.03 9.24 11.19
N TYR A 179 -0.80 8.08 10.57
CA TYR A 179 -1.63 7.57 9.47
C TYR A 179 -3.08 7.34 9.91
N ASN A 180 -3.28 6.66 11.02
CA ASN A 180 -4.62 6.39 11.56
C ASN A 180 -5.32 7.69 11.97
N GLN A 181 -4.64 8.57 12.69
CA GLN A 181 -5.20 9.87 13.08
C GLN A 181 -5.64 10.72 11.89
N TYR A 182 -4.91 10.65 10.78
CA TYR A 182 -5.30 11.35 9.56
C TYR A 182 -6.64 10.80 9.04
N TRP A 183 -6.77 9.48 8.89
CA TRP A 183 -7.97 8.87 8.34
C TRP A 183 -9.18 8.97 9.28
N GLU A 184 -8.98 8.89 10.60
CA GLU A 184 -10.03 9.16 11.60
C GLU A 184 -10.68 10.55 11.40
N GLY A 185 -9.91 11.52 10.89
CA GLY A 185 -10.43 12.85 10.57
C GLY A 185 -11.36 12.91 9.35
N TYR A 186 -11.39 11.85 8.54
CA TYR A 186 -12.20 11.75 7.32
C TYR A 186 -13.29 10.68 7.39
N GLU A 187 -13.38 9.92 8.49
CA GLU A 187 -14.45 8.96 8.72
C GLU A 187 -15.83 9.64 8.74
N GLY A 188 -16.84 9.02 8.11
CA GLY A 188 -18.21 9.53 8.13
C GLY A 188 -19.10 9.08 6.97
N GLU A 189 -20.28 9.68 6.85
CA GLU A 189 -21.31 9.29 5.88
C GLU A 189 -20.83 9.30 4.42
N VAL A 190 -19.88 10.17 4.08
CA VAL A 190 -19.33 10.27 2.72
C VAL A 190 -18.47 9.05 2.40
N GLU A 191 -17.57 8.67 3.31
CA GLU A 191 -16.73 7.48 3.18
C GLU A 191 -17.61 6.21 3.08
N GLU A 192 -18.58 6.04 3.99
CA GLU A 192 -19.50 4.89 3.98
C GLU A 192 -20.27 4.77 2.64
N ALA A 193 -20.70 5.88 2.06
CA ALA A 193 -21.38 5.89 0.78
C ALA A 193 -20.45 5.45 -0.37
N PHE A 194 -19.21 5.94 -0.40
CA PHE A 194 -18.23 5.54 -1.41
C PHE A 194 -17.78 4.08 -1.26
N ASP A 195 -17.59 3.59 -0.04
CA ASP A 195 -17.29 2.18 0.24
C ASP A 195 -18.38 1.25 -0.29
N SER A 196 -19.64 1.62 -0.10
CA SER A 196 -20.78 0.87 -0.64
C SER A 196 -20.80 0.84 -2.17
N ILE A 197 -20.48 1.97 -2.82
CA ILE A 197 -20.39 2.06 -4.28
C ILE A 197 -19.22 1.21 -4.79
N ASN A 198 -18.06 1.32 -4.16
CA ASN A 198 -16.85 0.57 -4.53
C ASN A 198 -17.05 -0.94 -4.37
N ASP A 199 -17.63 -1.39 -3.26
CA ASP A 199 -17.94 -2.81 -3.03
C ASP A 199 -18.90 -3.35 -4.11
N SER A 200 -19.90 -2.57 -4.49
CA SER A 200 -20.85 -2.92 -5.56
C SER A 200 -20.15 -3.00 -6.93
N TYR A 201 -19.24 -2.06 -7.22
CA TYR A 201 -18.46 -2.04 -8.45
C TYR A 201 -17.51 -3.25 -8.54
N LEU A 202 -16.80 -3.58 -7.46
CA LEU A 202 -15.89 -4.73 -7.42
C LEU A 202 -16.64 -6.04 -7.62
N LYS A 203 -17.79 -6.21 -6.97
CA LYS A 203 -18.65 -7.40 -7.14
C LYS A 203 -19.21 -7.50 -8.56
N PHE A 204 -19.62 -6.39 -9.17
CA PHE A 204 -20.09 -6.36 -10.56
C PHE A 204 -18.98 -6.81 -11.54
N ASN A 205 -17.72 -6.49 -11.27
CA ASN A 205 -16.56 -6.90 -12.05
C ASN A 205 -16.02 -8.30 -11.67
N LEU A 206 -16.87 -9.18 -11.16
CA LEU A 206 -16.56 -10.58 -10.81
C LEU A 206 -15.52 -10.75 -9.68
N GLN A 207 -15.28 -9.73 -8.89
CA GLN A 207 -14.53 -9.85 -7.65
C GLN A 207 -15.50 -10.24 -6.53
N GLU A 208 -15.83 -11.54 -6.44
CA GLU A 208 -16.88 -12.10 -5.56
C GLU A 208 -16.77 -11.64 -4.10
N ASN A 209 -15.56 -11.36 -3.64
CA ASN A 209 -15.31 -10.92 -2.27
C ASN A 209 -15.45 -9.39 -2.07
N GLY A 210 -15.63 -8.59 -3.14
CA GLY A 210 -15.69 -7.14 -3.06
C GLY A 210 -14.47 -6.56 -2.33
N VAL A 211 -14.67 -5.58 -1.44
CA VAL A 211 -13.58 -4.97 -0.64
C VAL A 211 -12.84 -5.96 0.28
N LYS A 212 -13.42 -7.14 0.57
CA LYS A 212 -12.74 -8.19 1.34
C LYS A 212 -11.58 -8.83 0.58
N SER A 213 -11.49 -8.67 -0.74
CA SER A 213 -10.39 -9.16 -1.56
C SER A 213 -9.05 -8.55 -1.18
N TYR A 214 -9.01 -7.35 -0.60
CA TYR A 214 -7.78 -6.73 -0.11
C TYR A 214 -6.99 -7.60 0.88
N GLY A 215 -7.66 -8.49 1.61
CA GLY A 215 -7.00 -9.44 2.51
C GLY A 215 -6.28 -10.60 1.82
N MET A 216 -6.52 -10.86 0.53
CA MET A 216 -5.95 -12.00 -0.20
C MET A 216 -4.49 -11.76 -0.63
N MET A 217 -3.99 -10.51 -0.57
CA MET A 217 -2.57 -10.18 -0.78
C MET A 217 -1.64 -11.05 0.08
N VAL A 218 -2.10 -11.41 1.28
CA VAL A 218 -1.36 -12.24 2.24
C VAL A 218 -1.00 -13.61 1.66
N ASP A 219 -1.93 -14.24 0.95
CA ASP A 219 -1.72 -15.54 0.34
C ASP A 219 -0.64 -15.51 -0.74
N LEU A 220 -0.64 -14.46 -1.56
CA LEU A 220 0.37 -14.24 -2.59
C LEU A 220 1.75 -13.95 -1.96
N SER A 221 1.79 -13.15 -0.89
CA SER A 221 3.02 -12.84 -0.17
C SER A 221 3.67 -14.08 0.42
N LEU A 222 2.88 -15.02 0.96
CA LEU A 222 3.40 -16.26 1.57
C LEU A 222 3.96 -17.26 0.56
N ILE A 223 3.51 -17.19 -0.68
CA ILE A 223 4.00 -18.08 -1.76
C ILE A 223 5.35 -17.56 -2.30
N HIS A 224 5.59 -16.24 -2.27
CA HIS A 224 6.66 -15.58 -3.00
C HIS A 224 7.74 -14.92 -2.11
N ILE A 225 7.56 -14.86 -0.79
CA ILE A 225 8.49 -14.30 0.19
C ILE A 225 9.07 -15.40 1.10
#